data_f8d66f548fd001b592a86e51d45642c9
#
_entry.id   f8d66f548fd001b592a86e51d45642c9
#
_cell.length_a   1.000
_cell.length_b   1.000
_cell.length_c   1.000
_cell.angle_alpha   90.00
_cell.angle_beta   90.00
_cell.angle_gamma   90.00
#
_symmetry.space_group_name_H-M   'P 1'
#
loop_
_entity.id
_entity.type
_entity.pdbx_description
1 polymer ?
#
loop_
_entity_poly.entity_id
_entity_poly.type
_entity_poly.pdbx_seq_one_letter_code
_entity_poly.pdbx_strand_id
1 'polypeptide(L)'
;MMDTDAFREFKTGLTLLRDNYVDKALPHMKKAAELERNNPYYMSYLGVVLARSEKKWGEAESLCDSAVRMKRNQAQLYLNLAEVYATAGRKEDAVEAIQAGLKFARKDVRLTIAMNKLTDRRPPVLTFLNRRHPINRQLGILRHRAMGVLGGQR
;
A
#
# COMPACT_ATOMS: atom_id res chain seq x y z
N MET A 1 14.14 -2.86 -28.00
CA MET A 1 13.37 -3.77 -27.15
C MET A 1 11.89 -3.48 -27.42
N MET A 2 11.18 -4.39 -28.07
CA MET A 2 9.76 -4.13 -28.37
C MET A 2 8.98 -4.17 -27.06
N ASP A 3 8.27 -3.07 -26.74
CA ASP A 3 7.35 -3.04 -25.63
C ASP A 3 6.21 -4.03 -25.90
N THR A 4 6.08 -5.07 -25.07
CA THR A 4 4.97 -6.02 -25.16
C THR A 4 3.64 -5.30 -24.89
N ASP A 5 2.55 -5.83 -25.40
CA ASP A 5 1.22 -5.28 -25.12
C ASP A 5 0.94 -5.26 -23.62
N ALA A 6 1.37 -6.31 -22.90
CA ALA A 6 1.29 -6.35 -21.44
C ALA A 6 2.04 -5.20 -20.76
N PHE A 7 3.24 -4.90 -21.22
CA PHE A 7 4.03 -3.81 -20.67
C PHE A 7 3.43 -2.43 -20.96
N ARG A 8 2.86 -2.21 -22.15
CA ARG A 8 2.16 -0.97 -22.49
C ARG A 8 0.95 -0.74 -21.60
N GLU A 9 0.13 -1.77 -21.41
CA GLU A 9 -1.03 -1.72 -20.50
C GLU A 9 -0.59 -1.46 -19.06
N PHE A 10 0.42 -2.16 -18.58
CA PHE A 10 0.96 -1.95 -17.25
C PHE A 10 1.48 -0.52 -17.05
N LYS A 11 2.25 0.03 -18.00
CA LYS A 11 2.77 1.39 -17.96
C LYS A 11 1.64 2.43 -17.90
N THR A 12 0.60 2.24 -18.70
CA THR A 12 -0.59 3.10 -18.68
C THR A 12 -1.28 3.03 -17.32
N GLY A 13 -1.51 1.83 -16.81
CA GLY A 13 -2.10 1.62 -15.48
C GLY A 13 -1.28 2.25 -14.35
N LEU A 14 0.06 2.13 -14.39
CA LEU A 14 0.95 2.78 -13.41
C LEU A 14 0.83 4.31 -13.43
N THR A 15 0.77 4.89 -14.62
CA THR A 15 0.61 6.34 -14.77
C THR A 15 -0.70 6.80 -14.15
N LEU A 16 -1.79 6.13 -14.50
CA LEU A 16 -3.12 6.43 -13.95
C LEU A 16 -3.18 6.25 -12.42
N LEU A 17 -2.54 5.19 -11.90
CA LEU A 17 -2.48 4.93 -10.46
C LEU A 17 -1.71 6.02 -9.72
N ARG A 18 -0.57 6.47 -10.27
CA ARG A 18 0.22 7.57 -9.73
C ARG A 18 -0.54 8.88 -9.71
N ASP A 19 -1.31 9.14 -10.76
CA ASP A 19 -2.13 10.34 -10.91
C ASP A 19 -3.48 10.22 -10.16
N ASN A 20 -3.64 9.18 -9.33
CA ASN A 20 -4.80 8.87 -8.49
C ASN A 20 -6.09 8.53 -9.25
N TYR A 21 -6.01 8.22 -10.54
CA TYR A 21 -7.15 7.72 -11.33
C TYR A 21 -7.31 6.20 -11.19
N VAL A 22 -7.58 5.74 -9.97
CA VAL A 22 -7.54 4.32 -9.58
C VAL A 22 -8.51 3.48 -10.41
N ASP A 23 -9.75 3.96 -10.59
CA ASP A 23 -10.78 3.24 -11.35
C ASP A 23 -10.42 3.10 -12.82
N LYS A 24 -9.74 4.12 -13.39
CA LYS A 24 -9.25 4.06 -14.77
C LYS A 24 -8.02 3.15 -14.91
N ALA A 25 -7.21 3.00 -13.85
CA ALA A 25 -6.06 2.10 -13.85
C ALA A 25 -6.48 0.63 -13.87
N LEU A 26 -7.64 0.30 -13.29
CA LEU A 26 -8.09 -1.08 -13.10
C LEU A 26 -8.16 -1.90 -14.39
N PRO A 27 -8.83 -1.48 -15.48
CA PRO A 27 -8.88 -2.26 -16.71
C PRO A 27 -7.50 -2.50 -17.33
N HIS A 28 -6.60 -1.52 -17.26
CA HIS A 28 -5.24 -1.66 -17.75
C HIS A 28 -4.42 -2.66 -16.93
N MET A 29 -4.52 -2.63 -15.60
CA MET A 29 -3.84 -3.58 -14.73
C MET A 29 -4.40 -5.00 -14.89
N LYS A 30 -5.72 -5.17 -15.04
CA LYS A 30 -6.34 -6.46 -15.35
C LYS A 30 -5.78 -7.02 -16.66
N LYS A 31 -5.79 -6.23 -17.73
CA LYS A 31 -5.30 -6.65 -19.05
C LYS A 31 -3.82 -7.01 -19.05
N ALA A 32 -2.97 -6.23 -18.36
CA ALA A 32 -1.56 -6.57 -18.21
C ALA A 32 -1.37 -7.93 -17.52
N ALA A 33 -2.09 -8.16 -16.42
CA ALA A 33 -2.03 -9.41 -15.67
C ALA A 33 -2.61 -10.60 -16.42
N GLU A 34 -3.60 -10.40 -17.31
CA GLU A 34 -4.16 -11.44 -18.19
C GLU A 34 -3.17 -11.85 -19.29
N LEU A 35 -2.47 -10.87 -19.88
CA LEU A 35 -1.49 -11.11 -20.93
C LEU A 35 -0.22 -11.82 -20.42
N GLU A 36 0.21 -11.47 -19.21
CA GLU A 36 1.38 -12.10 -18.55
C GLU A 36 1.00 -12.55 -17.12
N ARG A 37 0.26 -13.66 -17.04
CA ARG A 37 -0.33 -14.17 -15.77
C ARG A 37 0.68 -14.46 -14.67
N ASN A 38 1.92 -14.78 -15.01
CA ASN A 38 2.98 -15.13 -14.05
C ASN A 38 3.95 -13.96 -13.80
N ASN A 39 3.57 -12.73 -14.12
CA ASN A 39 4.39 -11.57 -13.84
C ASN A 39 4.06 -11.03 -12.44
N PRO A 40 4.98 -11.18 -11.45
CA PRO A 40 4.71 -10.79 -10.06
C PRO A 40 4.47 -9.30 -9.90
N TYR A 41 5.04 -8.45 -10.75
CA TYR A 41 4.77 -7.01 -10.70
C TYR A 41 3.34 -6.70 -11.11
N TYR A 42 2.86 -7.29 -12.22
CA TYR A 42 1.50 -7.05 -12.70
C TYR A 42 0.46 -7.56 -11.70
N MET A 43 0.71 -8.74 -11.11
CA MET A 43 -0.14 -9.31 -10.06
C MET A 43 -0.21 -8.40 -8.84
N SER A 44 0.93 -7.93 -8.32
CA SER A 44 0.95 -7.11 -7.10
C SER A 44 0.33 -5.72 -7.30
N TYR A 45 0.56 -5.09 -8.45
CA TYR A 45 -0.09 -3.81 -8.76
C TYR A 45 -1.57 -3.93 -9.03
N LEU A 46 -2.02 -5.03 -9.64
CA LEU A 46 -3.45 -5.35 -9.73
C LEU A 46 -4.07 -5.47 -8.33
N GLY A 47 -3.38 -6.14 -7.40
CA GLY A 47 -3.80 -6.21 -5.99
C GLY A 47 -3.99 -4.83 -5.37
N VAL A 48 -3.01 -3.93 -5.53
CA VAL A 48 -3.12 -2.55 -5.03
C VAL A 48 -4.34 -1.83 -5.62
N VAL A 49 -4.55 -1.93 -6.93
CA VAL A 49 -5.68 -1.27 -7.59
C VAL A 49 -7.01 -1.84 -7.14
N LEU A 50 -7.15 -3.18 -7.02
CA LEU A 50 -8.36 -3.82 -6.50
C LEU A 50 -8.69 -3.40 -5.07
N ALA A 51 -7.68 -3.28 -4.21
CA ALA A 51 -7.85 -2.81 -2.84
C ALA A 51 -8.36 -1.36 -2.79
N ARG A 52 -7.83 -0.49 -3.66
CA ARG A 52 -8.16 0.95 -3.66
C ARG A 52 -9.46 1.27 -4.37
N SER A 53 -9.81 0.57 -5.47
CA SER A 53 -11.02 0.84 -6.26
C SER A 53 -12.23 0.05 -5.75
N GLU A 54 -12.08 -1.27 -5.59
CA GLU A 54 -13.20 -2.17 -5.34
C GLU A 54 -13.26 -2.71 -3.90
N LYS A 55 -12.29 -2.36 -3.05
CA LYS A 55 -12.16 -2.85 -1.66
C LYS A 55 -12.17 -4.39 -1.56
N LYS A 56 -11.68 -5.07 -2.59
CA LYS A 56 -11.55 -6.53 -2.66
C LYS A 56 -10.31 -7.02 -1.91
N TRP A 57 -10.31 -6.84 -0.58
CA TRP A 57 -9.16 -7.07 0.28
C TRP A 57 -8.57 -8.47 0.17
N GLY A 58 -9.39 -9.52 0.17
CA GLY A 58 -8.95 -10.92 0.10
C GLY A 58 -8.28 -11.25 -1.24
N GLU A 59 -8.84 -10.81 -2.36
CA GLU A 59 -8.25 -11.00 -3.69
C GLU A 59 -6.95 -10.21 -3.83
N ALA A 60 -6.94 -8.96 -3.38
CA ALA A 60 -5.78 -8.09 -3.40
C ALA A 60 -4.61 -8.65 -2.58
N GLU A 61 -4.88 -9.15 -1.37
CA GLU A 61 -3.90 -9.81 -0.51
C GLU A 61 -3.33 -11.06 -1.18
N SER A 62 -4.19 -11.93 -1.71
CA SER A 62 -3.78 -13.16 -2.38
C SER A 62 -2.85 -12.91 -3.57
N LEU A 63 -3.15 -11.89 -4.40
CA LEU A 63 -2.32 -11.50 -5.54
C LEU A 63 -0.95 -10.99 -5.09
N CYS A 64 -0.92 -10.09 -4.08
CA CYS A 64 0.33 -9.54 -3.58
C CYS A 64 1.19 -10.58 -2.87
N ASP A 65 0.58 -11.46 -2.07
CA ASP A 65 1.29 -12.53 -1.38
C ASP A 65 1.90 -13.54 -2.36
N SER A 66 1.13 -13.94 -3.38
CA SER A 66 1.65 -14.77 -4.47
C SER A 66 2.82 -14.13 -5.18
N ALA A 67 2.75 -12.84 -5.49
CA ALA A 67 3.81 -12.09 -6.12
C ALA A 67 5.09 -12.06 -5.26
N VAL A 68 4.95 -11.83 -3.96
CA VAL A 68 6.07 -11.86 -3.00
C VAL A 68 6.73 -13.24 -2.97
N ARG A 69 5.95 -14.33 -2.94
CA ARG A 69 6.48 -15.70 -2.97
C ARG A 69 7.27 -16.00 -4.24
N MET A 70 6.87 -15.45 -5.38
CA MET A 70 7.56 -15.63 -6.66
C MET A 70 8.91 -14.91 -6.71
N LYS A 71 9.03 -13.70 -6.11
CA LYS A 71 10.26 -12.90 -6.13
C LYS A 71 10.52 -12.21 -4.78
N ARG A 72 11.00 -12.97 -3.80
CA ARG A 72 11.23 -12.50 -2.43
C ARG A 72 12.24 -11.36 -2.26
N ASN A 73 13.13 -11.15 -3.22
CA ASN A 73 14.17 -10.13 -3.15
C ASN A 73 13.74 -8.77 -3.76
N GLN A 74 12.46 -8.60 -4.09
CA GLN A 74 11.93 -7.39 -4.72
C GLN A 74 11.16 -6.53 -3.71
N ALA A 75 11.76 -5.44 -3.28
CA ALA A 75 11.18 -4.53 -2.31
C ALA A 75 9.80 -3.99 -2.71
N GLN A 76 9.58 -3.74 -4.01
CA GLN A 76 8.32 -3.20 -4.50
C GLN A 76 7.13 -4.11 -4.19
N LEU A 77 7.32 -5.44 -4.21
CA LEU A 77 6.23 -6.38 -3.94
C LEU A 77 5.77 -6.31 -2.48
N TYR A 78 6.69 -6.12 -1.55
CA TYR A 78 6.37 -5.90 -0.13
C TYR A 78 5.74 -4.55 0.13
N LEU A 79 6.17 -3.50 -0.60
CA LEU A 79 5.54 -2.19 -0.54
C LEU A 79 4.08 -2.25 -1.00
N ASN A 80 3.81 -2.97 -2.10
CA ASN A 80 2.46 -3.15 -2.62
C ASN A 80 1.59 -3.96 -1.64
N LEU A 81 2.12 -5.03 -1.05
CA LEU A 81 1.42 -5.82 -0.03
C LEU A 81 1.11 -4.97 1.21
N ALA A 82 2.08 -4.19 1.69
CA ALA A 82 1.87 -3.28 2.82
C ALA A 82 0.84 -2.19 2.50
N GLU A 83 0.79 -1.69 1.26
CA GLU A 83 -0.23 -0.74 0.82
C GLU A 83 -1.63 -1.36 0.85
N VAL A 84 -1.78 -2.61 0.40
CA VAL A 84 -3.06 -3.34 0.49
C VAL A 84 -3.52 -3.45 1.94
N TYR A 85 -2.65 -3.88 2.86
CA TYR A 85 -2.98 -3.95 4.28
C TYR A 85 -3.31 -2.59 4.90
N ALA A 86 -2.51 -1.56 4.59
CA ALA A 86 -2.73 -0.21 5.11
C ALA A 86 -4.07 0.37 4.63
N THR A 87 -4.44 0.11 3.36
CA THR A 87 -5.71 0.55 2.78
C THR A 87 -6.91 -0.18 3.43
N ALA A 88 -6.71 -1.45 3.82
CA ALA A 88 -7.70 -2.24 4.58
C ALA A 88 -7.77 -1.86 6.07
N GLY A 89 -6.94 -0.92 6.54
CA GLY A 89 -6.85 -0.55 7.96
C GLY A 89 -6.06 -1.52 8.83
N ARG A 90 -5.43 -2.53 8.23
CA ARG A 90 -4.64 -3.59 8.89
C ARG A 90 -3.18 -3.14 9.05
N LYS A 91 -2.97 -2.20 9.96
CA LYS A 91 -1.66 -1.54 10.12
C LYS A 91 -0.56 -2.48 10.60
N GLU A 92 -0.87 -3.39 11.49
CA GLU A 92 0.06 -4.37 12.03
C GLU A 92 0.58 -5.29 10.91
N ASP A 93 -0.32 -5.79 10.07
CA ASP A 93 0.05 -6.64 8.92
C ASP A 93 0.89 -5.87 7.89
N ALA A 94 0.58 -4.57 7.68
CA ALA A 94 1.41 -3.72 6.83
C ALA A 94 2.85 -3.57 7.37
N VAL A 95 3.01 -3.43 8.69
CA VAL A 95 4.32 -3.38 9.34
C VAL A 95 5.06 -4.71 9.17
N GLU A 96 4.39 -5.84 9.37
CA GLU A 96 4.97 -7.17 9.18
C GLU A 96 5.43 -7.40 7.73
N ALA A 97 4.63 -6.99 6.75
CA ALA A 97 5.01 -7.06 5.34
C ALA A 97 6.29 -6.26 5.05
N ILE A 98 6.41 -5.03 5.57
CA ILE A 98 7.64 -4.24 5.40
C ILE A 98 8.82 -4.87 6.13
N GLN A 99 8.63 -5.42 7.34
CA GLN A 99 9.68 -6.14 8.08
C GLN A 99 10.21 -7.34 7.28
N ALA A 100 9.30 -8.12 6.68
CA ALA A 100 9.67 -9.21 5.79
C ALA A 100 10.48 -8.70 4.58
N GLY A 101 10.04 -7.59 3.97
CA GLY A 101 10.78 -6.95 2.88
C GLY A 101 12.19 -6.53 3.28
N LEU A 102 12.36 -5.92 4.44
CA LEU A 102 13.68 -5.54 4.98
C LEU A 102 14.59 -6.75 5.22
N LYS A 103 14.02 -7.92 5.50
CA LYS A 103 14.76 -9.17 5.69
C LYS A 103 15.33 -9.72 4.37
N PHE A 104 14.55 -9.65 3.28
CA PHE A 104 14.89 -10.25 1.98
C PHE A 104 15.45 -9.25 0.95
N ALA A 105 15.07 -7.97 1.03
CA ALA A 105 15.52 -6.89 0.13
C ALA A 105 16.24 -5.77 0.92
N ARG A 106 17.23 -6.14 1.72
CA ARG A 106 17.89 -5.32 2.77
C ARG A 106 18.44 -3.96 2.35
N LYS A 107 18.75 -3.77 1.07
CA LYS A 107 19.41 -2.55 0.56
C LYS A 107 18.42 -1.50 0.05
N ASP A 108 17.11 -1.77 0.08
CA ASP A 108 16.13 -0.85 -0.50
C ASP A 108 15.65 0.15 0.56
N VAL A 109 16.09 1.39 0.40
CA VAL A 109 15.76 2.49 1.33
C VAL A 109 14.25 2.81 1.38
N ARG A 110 13.50 2.46 0.33
CA ARG A 110 12.05 2.69 0.29
C ARG A 110 11.31 1.91 1.37
N LEU A 111 11.78 0.70 1.70
CA LEU A 111 11.22 -0.10 2.80
C LEU A 111 11.45 0.57 4.16
N THR A 112 12.63 1.14 4.39
CA THR A 112 12.92 1.90 5.62
C THR A 112 12.02 3.14 5.74
N ILE A 113 11.86 3.87 4.63
CA ILE A 113 10.96 5.03 4.60
C ILE A 113 9.50 4.60 4.87
N ALA A 114 9.04 3.51 4.26
CA ALA A 114 7.70 2.99 4.47
C ALA A 114 7.50 2.53 5.93
N MET A 115 8.50 1.86 6.52
CA MET A 115 8.48 1.48 7.94
C MET A 115 8.31 2.69 8.84
N ASN A 116 9.12 3.72 8.65
CA ASN A 116 9.04 4.95 9.44
C ASN A 116 7.65 5.58 9.33
N LYS A 117 7.10 5.71 8.11
CA LYS A 117 5.75 6.24 7.91
C LYS A 117 4.67 5.45 8.63
N LEU A 118 4.77 4.12 8.64
CA LEU A 118 3.81 3.25 9.31
C LEU A 118 3.97 3.30 10.84
N THR A 119 5.19 3.44 11.34
CA THR A 119 5.49 3.44 12.79
C THR A 119 5.47 4.82 13.41
N ASP A 120 5.57 5.88 12.60
CA ASP A 120 5.50 7.25 13.09
C ASP A 120 4.19 7.49 13.84
N ARG A 121 4.37 7.70 15.13
CA ARG A 121 3.26 8.09 16.01
C ARG A 121 3.13 9.60 15.96
N ARG A 122 1.92 10.08 15.65
CA ARG A 122 1.64 11.53 15.73
C ARG A 122 2.07 12.06 17.11
N PRO A 123 2.74 13.23 17.18
CA PRO A 123 3.09 13.84 18.46
C PRO A 123 1.83 14.08 19.30
N PRO A 124 1.93 14.06 20.63
CA PRO A 124 0.80 14.40 21.50
C PRO A 124 0.29 15.80 21.17
N VAL A 125 -0.99 16.04 21.35
CA VAL A 125 -1.63 17.35 21.05
C VAL A 125 -1.03 18.44 21.92
N LEU A 126 -0.75 18.11 23.18
CA LEU A 126 -0.05 18.99 24.13
C LEU A 126 1.34 18.40 24.39
N THR A 127 2.36 19.03 23.84
CA THR A 127 3.75 18.53 23.89
C THR A 127 4.38 18.61 25.28
N PHE A 128 3.86 19.47 26.16
CA PHE A 128 4.32 19.63 27.53
C PHE A 128 3.71 18.63 28.53
N LEU A 129 2.69 17.86 28.11
CA LEU A 129 2.08 16.81 28.91
C LEU A 129 2.49 15.42 28.42
N ASN A 130 2.71 14.51 29.36
CA ASN A 130 3.00 13.12 29.02
C ASN A 130 1.88 12.56 28.10
N ARG A 131 2.27 11.76 27.13
CA ARG A 131 1.36 11.15 26.16
C ARG A 131 0.24 10.32 26.80
N ARG A 132 0.51 9.71 27.97
CA ARG A 132 -0.46 8.93 28.76
C ARG A 132 -1.41 9.80 29.58
N HIS A 133 -1.19 11.12 29.63
CA HIS A 133 -2.03 12.03 30.38
C HIS A 133 -3.47 12.00 29.83
N PRO A 134 -4.49 11.92 30.69
CA PRO A 134 -5.89 11.77 30.23
C PRO A 134 -6.33 12.86 29.26
N ILE A 135 -5.90 14.09 29.44
CA ILE A 135 -6.19 15.23 28.55
C ILE A 135 -5.61 14.99 27.14
N ASN A 136 -4.36 14.55 27.03
CA ASN A 136 -3.76 14.24 25.74
C ASN A 136 -4.48 13.08 25.02
N ARG A 137 -4.96 12.10 25.78
CA ARG A 137 -5.72 10.96 25.26
C ARG A 137 -7.06 11.42 24.70
N GLN A 138 -7.79 12.27 25.42
CA GLN A 138 -9.08 12.82 25.00
C GLN A 138 -8.93 13.72 23.75
N LEU A 139 -7.97 14.63 23.76
CA LEU A 139 -7.68 15.51 22.62
C LEU A 139 -7.19 14.74 21.41
N GLY A 140 -6.44 13.64 21.59
CA GLY A 140 -6.03 12.74 20.52
C GLY A 140 -7.23 12.07 19.83
N ILE A 141 -8.22 11.62 20.61
CA ILE A 141 -9.46 11.01 20.11
C ILE A 141 -10.27 12.05 19.32
N LEU A 142 -10.43 13.26 19.87
CA LEU A 142 -11.17 14.36 19.21
C LEU A 142 -10.51 14.75 17.88
N ARG A 143 -9.19 14.90 17.86
CA ARG A 143 -8.42 15.18 16.65
C ARG A 143 -8.58 14.10 15.61
N HIS A 144 -8.58 12.82 16.01
CA HIS A 144 -8.77 11.70 15.10
C HIS A 144 -10.18 11.71 14.49
N ARG A 145 -11.22 11.98 15.29
CA ARG A 145 -12.62 12.10 14.82
C ARG A 145 -12.79 13.28 13.86
N ALA A 146 -12.26 14.45 14.20
CA ALA A 146 -12.35 15.64 13.35
C ALA A 146 -11.68 15.43 11.98
N MET A 147 -10.52 14.77 11.92
CA MET A 147 -9.83 14.49 10.67
C MET A 147 -10.52 13.38 9.86
N GLY A 148 -11.19 12.43 10.51
CA GLY A 148 -12.00 11.41 9.83
C GLY A 148 -13.23 11.99 9.12
N VAL A 149 -13.84 13.02 9.69
CA VAL A 149 -14.99 13.74 9.10
C VAL A 149 -14.54 14.60 7.90
N LEU A 150 -13.38 15.25 7.98
CA LEU A 150 -12.84 16.09 6.89
C LEU A 150 -12.24 15.27 5.73
N GLY A 151 -11.79 14.04 5.98
CA GLY A 151 -11.25 13.12 4.96
C GLY A 151 -12.30 12.36 4.16
N GLY A 152 -13.58 12.41 4.57
CA GLY A 152 -14.70 11.72 3.92
C GLY A 152 -15.43 12.53 2.83
N GLN A 153 -14.96 13.74 2.51
CA GLN A 153 -15.55 14.61 1.48
C GLN A 153 -14.58 14.88 0.32
N ARG A 154 -13.96 13.82 -0.25
CA ARG A 154 -13.30 13.93 -1.55
C ARG A 154 -13.50 12.66 -2.34
#